data_dc7d8ce08c3fa3587f44dc4c83e92d09
#
_entry.id   dc7d8ce08c3fa3587f44dc4c83e92d09
#
_cell.length_a   1.000
_cell.length_b   1.000
_cell.length_c   1.000
_cell.angle_alpha   90.00
_cell.angle_beta   90.00
_cell.angle_gamma   90.00
#
_symmetry.space_group_name_H-M   'P 1'
#
loop_
_entity.id
_entity.type
_entity.pdbx_description
1 polymer ?
#
loop_
_entity_poly.entity_id
_entity_poly.type
_entity_poly.pdbx_seq_one_letter_code
_entity_poly.pdbx_strand_id
1 'polypeptide(L)'
;MDTLRTHKMRSALTVFGVVLGVGVIMLVAALITGFDYNIQEQIKQFGADTAFISKWTQGMHGAGDAPLEERLRKPLVLDDERAILNSCPAVKDVTAFLTPPWMQTHSVRTKAGEVQAIDFRGVQPNFGQVYANASTLEGRFISEGDDLHKEKVVMLGENVAPVLFPEGHAVGQDVMIDGADFLVIGVVEKPKGGFGMGDEDRRILIPLSTMKKLYPSADEVSMRMQAYAGLLDQAVDQAREVLERRRGVPFGGKDNFSISTAEQQVSEFHKIMLMVYLAMIVLSAVGLLIGGVGVMNIMLVSVTERTREIGVRKAIGAKSSDITWQFLLEAMTLTGAGGVLALILVNALVLLVKFTLHWPSRVPLWAAVTGVVVSVTVGLVFGVWPAMKASKLDPVEALRYE
;
A
#
# COMPACT_ATOMS: atom_id res chain seq x y z
N MET A 1 22.26 -1.01 -37.70
CA MET A 1 20.93 -0.38 -37.41
C MET A 1 19.89 -0.64 -38.52
N ASP A 2 20.28 -1.05 -39.69
CA ASP A 2 19.34 -1.25 -40.81
C ASP A 2 18.43 -2.48 -40.67
N THR A 3 18.91 -3.55 -40.02
CA THR A 3 18.13 -4.78 -39.77
C THR A 3 16.93 -4.54 -38.81
N LEU A 4 17.02 -3.56 -37.90
CA LEU A 4 15.90 -3.15 -37.02
C LEU A 4 14.78 -2.44 -37.80
N ARG A 5 15.11 -1.83 -38.96
CA ARG A 5 14.15 -1.14 -39.83
C ARG A 5 13.36 -2.08 -40.73
N THR A 6 13.93 -3.22 -41.11
CA THR A 6 13.31 -4.20 -42.00
C THR A 6 12.26 -5.08 -41.28
N HIS A 7 12.46 -5.39 -39.99
CA HIS A 7 11.54 -6.23 -39.20
C HIS A 7 10.96 -5.51 -37.99
N LYS A 8 10.40 -4.31 -38.20
CA LYS A 8 9.91 -3.41 -37.12
C LYS A 8 8.97 -4.07 -36.12
N MET A 9 8.04 -4.91 -36.55
CA MET A 9 7.09 -5.58 -35.67
C MET A 9 7.77 -6.56 -34.72
N ARG A 10 8.76 -7.34 -35.20
CA ARG A 10 9.47 -8.32 -34.36
C ARG A 10 10.38 -7.63 -33.34
N SER A 11 11.10 -6.60 -33.78
CA SER A 11 11.95 -5.79 -32.90
C SER A 11 11.13 -5.06 -31.83
N ALA A 12 9.97 -4.49 -32.21
CA ALA A 12 9.07 -3.86 -31.26
C ALA A 12 8.53 -4.84 -30.22
N LEU A 13 8.11 -6.04 -30.63
CA LEU A 13 7.59 -7.07 -29.72
C LEU A 13 8.66 -7.53 -28.73
N THR A 14 9.89 -7.68 -29.20
CA THR A 14 11.05 -8.10 -28.37
C THR A 14 11.40 -7.04 -27.32
N VAL A 15 11.55 -5.78 -27.76
CA VAL A 15 11.82 -4.66 -26.84
C VAL A 15 10.66 -4.52 -25.86
N PHE A 16 9.41 -4.67 -26.31
CA PHE A 16 8.22 -4.62 -25.48
C PHE A 16 8.23 -5.71 -24.37
N GLY A 17 8.64 -6.95 -24.69
CA GLY A 17 8.78 -8.01 -23.70
C GLY A 17 9.79 -7.67 -22.60
N VAL A 18 10.95 -7.10 -22.98
CA VAL A 18 11.97 -6.64 -22.02
C VAL A 18 11.44 -5.46 -21.20
N VAL A 19 10.77 -4.48 -21.85
CA VAL A 19 10.17 -3.31 -21.19
C VAL A 19 9.12 -3.74 -20.17
N LEU A 20 8.25 -4.67 -20.52
CA LEU A 20 7.24 -5.19 -19.60
C LEU A 20 7.88 -5.92 -18.43
N GLY A 21 8.83 -6.85 -18.70
CA GLY A 21 9.47 -7.63 -17.64
C GLY A 21 10.21 -6.76 -16.63
N VAL A 22 11.04 -5.83 -17.10
CA VAL A 22 11.79 -4.90 -16.25
C VAL A 22 10.88 -3.86 -15.62
N GLY A 23 9.89 -3.37 -16.39
CA GLY A 23 8.94 -2.35 -15.94
C GLY A 23 8.10 -2.80 -14.75
N VAL A 24 7.65 -4.07 -14.75
CA VAL A 24 6.89 -4.65 -13.63
C VAL A 24 7.73 -4.64 -12.34
N ILE A 25 9.00 -5.04 -12.40
CA ILE A 25 9.89 -5.03 -11.22
C ILE A 25 10.02 -3.61 -10.65
N MET A 26 10.30 -2.64 -11.52
CA MET A 26 10.46 -1.23 -11.11
C MET A 26 9.17 -0.63 -10.56
N LEU A 27 8.02 -0.94 -11.18
CA LEU A 27 6.72 -0.44 -10.76
C LEU A 27 6.33 -0.97 -9.37
N VAL A 28 6.51 -2.27 -9.16
CA VAL A 28 6.20 -2.89 -7.86
C VAL A 28 7.13 -2.34 -6.76
N ALA A 29 8.43 -2.19 -7.06
CA ALA A 29 9.35 -1.56 -6.12
C ALA A 29 8.95 -0.12 -5.77
N ALA A 30 8.45 0.66 -6.76
CA ALA A 30 7.98 2.01 -6.53
C ALA A 30 6.71 2.04 -5.66
N LEU A 31 5.77 1.13 -5.89
CA LEU A 31 4.54 1.01 -5.10
C LEU A 31 4.85 0.61 -3.65
N ILE A 32 5.72 -0.40 -3.44
CA ILE A 32 6.13 -0.83 -2.10
C ILE A 32 6.82 0.30 -1.36
N THR A 33 7.74 1.03 -2.01
CA THR A 33 8.44 2.16 -1.38
C THR A 33 7.47 3.28 -0.99
N GLY A 34 6.48 3.58 -1.83
CA GLY A 34 5.43 4.55 -1.51
C GLY A 34 4.56 4.10 -0.34
N PHE A 35 4.33 2.81 -0.27
CA PHE A 35 3.57 2.18 0.81
C PHE A 35 4.32 2.25 2.15
N ASP A 36 5.60 1.86 2.17
CA ASP A 36 6.44 1.95 3.37
C ASP A 36 6.50 3.37 3.92
N TYR A 37 6.57 4.37 3.02
CA TYR A 37 6.53 5.78 3.44
C TYR A 37 5.21 6.13 4.15
N ASN A 38 4.07 5.73 3.59
CA ASN A 38 2.76 5.97 4.19
C ASN A 38 2.61 5.30 5.56
N ILE A 39 3.08 4.05 5.68
CA ILE A 39 3.04 3.33 6.95
C ILE A 39 3.91 4.01 8.01
N GLN A 40 5.12 4.43 7.67
CA GLN A 40 5.99 5.14 8.60
C GLN A 40 5.36 6.46 9.08
N GLU A 41 4.68 7.18 8.19
CA GLU A 41 3.94 8.38 8.58
C GLU A 41 2.76 8.06 9.50
N GLN A 42 2.03 6.97 9.24
CA GLN A 42 0.96 6.52 10.13
C GLN A 42 1.50 6.15 11.53
N ILE A 43 2.61 5.41 11.61
CA ILE A 43 3.21 5.03 12.89
C ILE A 43 3.59 6.28 13.69
N LYS A 44 4.22 7.26 13.05
CA LYS A 44 4.57 8.53 13.71
C LYS A 44 3.35 9.26 14.28
N GLN A 45 2.21 9.16 13.60
CA GLN A 45 0.96 9.81 14.02
C GLN A 45 0.23 9.04 15.11
N PHE A 46 0.29 7.70 15.08
CA PHE A 46 -0.36 6.88 16.09
C PHE A 46 0.38 6.90 17.44
N GLY A 47 1.65 7.30 17.42
CA GLY A 47 2.54 7.20 18.57
C GLY A 47 3.14 5.80 18.70
N ALA A 48 4.44 5.72 18.96
CA ALA A 48 5.17 4.45 19.09
C ALA A 48 4.64 3.58 20.25
N ASP A 49 4.07 4.22 21.27
CA ASP A 49 3.62 3.55 22.51
C ASP A 49 2.11 3.26 22.51
N THR A 50 1.51 2.96 21.34
CA THR A 50 0.07 2.67 21.24
C THR A 50 -0.23 1.27 20.73
N ALA A 51 -1.30 0.66 21.26
CA ALA A 51 -1.85 -0.60 20.78
C ALA A 51 -3.35 -0.48 20.49
N PHE A 52 -3.81 -1.29 19.54
CA PHE A 52 -5.21 -1.42 19.15
C PHE A 52 -5.80 -2.67 19.77
N ILE A 53 -6.96 -2.57 20.35
CA ILE A 53 -7.69 -3.68 20.95
C ILE A 53 -9.04 -3.77 20.26
N SER A 54 -9.32 -4.89 19.63
CA SER A 54 -10.59 -5.12 18.92
C SER A 54 -11.02 -6.59 18.97
N LYS A 55 -12.27 -6.84 18.64
CA LYS A 55 -12.78 -8.18 18.41
C LYS A 55 -12.10 -8.85 17.20
N TRP A 56 -11.79 -8.06 16.18
CA TRP A 56 -11.27 -8.51 14.90
C TRP A 56 -9.76 -8.55 14.90
N THR A 57 -9.20 -9.60 14.33
CA THR A 57 -7.77 -9.63 14.06
C THR A 57 -7.50 -8.60 12.95
N GLN A 58 -6.66 -7.62 13.24
CA GLN A 58 -6.32 -6.60 12.25
C GLN A 58 -5.53 -7.24 11.10
N GLY A 59 -6.06 -7.13 9.90
CA GLY A 59 -5.51 -7.67 8.67
C GLY A 59 -6.30 -7.15 7.47
N MET A 60 -5.99 -7.63 6.27
CA MET A 60 -6.64 -7.23 5.01
C MET A 60 -8.10 -7.69 4.88
N HIS A 61 -8.67 -8.32 5.90
CA HIS A 61 -10.04 -8.81 5.85
C HIS A 61 -11.00 -7.69 6.28
N GLY A 62 -11.92 -7.33 5.40
CA GLY A 62 -13.09 -6.54 5.81
C GLY A 62 -13.94 -7.36 6.79
N ALA A 63 -14.77 -6.69 7.60
CA ALA A 63 -15.65 -7.38 8.55
C ALA A 63 -16.56 -8.45 7.91
N GLY A 64 -16.79 -8.36 6.58
CA GLY A 64 -17.54 -9.34 5.78
C GLY A 64 -16.78 -10.63 5.47
N ASP A 65 -15.46 -10.58 5.38
CA ASP A 65 -14.61 -11.70 4.98
C ASP A 65 -13.87 -12.35 6.17
N ALA A 66 -14.16 -11.89 7.40
CA ALA A 66 -13.54 -12.42 8.59
C ALA A 66 -13.88 -13.90 8.80
N PRO A 67 -12.93 -14.72 9.26
CA PRO A 67 -13.16 -16.13 9.59
C PRO A 67 -14.33 -16.31 10.55
N LEU A 68 -15.06 -17.43 10.42
CA LEU A 68 -16.22 -17.70 11.27
C LEU A 68 -15.89 -17.63 12.76
N GLU A 69 -14.71 -18.09 13.16
CA GLU A 69 -14.21 -18.01 14.53
C GLU A 69 -14.20 -16.57 15.07
N GLU A 70 -13.79 -15.60 14.26
CA GLU A 70 -13.75 -14.19 14.65
C GLU A 70 -15.14 -13.56 14.69
N ARG A 71 -16.00 -13.94 13.76
CA ARG A 71 -17.40 -13.48 13.72
C ARG A 71 -18.18 -13.91 14.98
N LEU A 72 -17.88 -15.09 15.50
CA LEU A 72 -18.50 -15.66 16.72
C LEU A 72 -17.90 -15.12 18.03
N ARG A 73 -16.78 -14.38 17.99
CA ARG A 73 -16.23 -13.75 19.19
C ARG A 73 -17.24 -12.78 19.80
N LYS A 74 -17.33 -12.76 21.12
CA LYS A 74 -18.14 -11.75 21.83
C LYS A 74 -17.55 -10.36 21.58
N PRO A 75 -18.35 -9.31 21.38
CA PRO A 75 -17.85 -7.95 21.27
C PRO A 75 -17.12 -7.54 22.56
N LEU A 76 -16.21 -6.58 22.46
CA LEU A 76 -15.61 -5.90 23.60
C LEU A 76 -16.63 -4.92 24.18
N VAL A 77 -16.54 -4.66 25.46
CA VAL A 77 -17.45 -3.75 26.16
C VAL A 77 -16.65 -2.65 26.90
N LEU A 78 -17.31 -1.53 27.22
CA LEU A 78 -16.66 -0.42 27.94
C LEU A 78 -16.12 -0.81 29.32
N ASP A 79 -16.68 -1.84 29.95
CA ASP A 79 -16.13 -2.35 31.20
C ASP A 79 -14.78 -3.05 31.03
N ASP A 80 -14.44 -3.51 29.84
CA ASP A 80 -13.10 -4.06 29.55
C ASP A 80 -12.05 -2.95 29.53
N GLU A 81 -12.38 -1.78 28.97
CA GLU A 81 -11.54 -0.56 29.04
C GLU A 81 -11.21 -0.18 30.48
N ARG A 82 -12.26 -0.06 31.33
CA ARG A 82 -12.10 0.28 32.73
C ARG A 82 -11.24 -0.74 33.49
N ALA A 83 -11.40 -2.03 33.15
CA ALA A 83 -10.60 -3.08 33.78
C ALA A 83 -9.11 -2.97 33.41
N ILE A 84 -8.79 -2.63 32.14
CA ILE A 84 -7.42 -2.38 31.71
C ILE A 84 -6.84 -1.19 32.44
N LEU A 85 -7.52 -0.05 32.45
CA LEU A 85 -7.06 1.16 33.13
C LEU A 85 -6.78 0.93 34.63
N ASN A 86 -7.63 0.16 35.33
CA ASN A 86 -7.50 -0.06 36.77
C ASN A 86 -6.47 -1.14 37.13
N SER A 87 -6.14 -2.04 36.22
CA SER A 87 -5.33 -3.24 36.53
C SER A 87 -3.97 -3.27 35.86
N CYS A 88 -3.68 -2.37 34.92
CA CYS A 88 -2.46 -2.38 34.10
C CYS A 88 -1.58 -1.15 34.40
N PRO A 89 -0.60 -1.23 35.30
CA PRO A 89 0.26 -0.09 35.66
C PRO A 89 1.11 0.46 34.52
N ALA A 90 1.41 -0.37 33.50
CA ALA A 90 2.16 0.06 32.31
C ALA A 90 1.30 0.86 31.32
N VAL A 91 -0.02 0.85 31.49
CA VAL A 91 -0.97 1.58 30.66
C VAL A 91 -1.14 2.99 31.19
N LYS A 92 -0.94 3.99 30.32
CA LYS A 92 -1.12 5.41 30.64
C LYS A 92 -2.58 5.83 30.50
N ASP A 93 -3.21 5.46 29.38
CA ASP A 93 -4.60 5.79 29.10
C ASP A 93 -5.20 4.80 28.06
N VAL A 94 -6.51 4.67 28.07
CA VAL A 94 -7.26 3.89 27.07
C VAL A 94 -8.44 4.74 26.60
N THR A 95 -8.75 4.69 25.34
CA THR A 95 -9.95 5.31 24.77
C THR A 95 -10.74 4.29 23.97
N ALA A 96 -12.04 4.31 24.17
CA ALA A 96 -12.96 3.47 23.42
C ALA A 96 -13.68 4.28 22.33
N PHE A 97 -14.00 3.61 21.25
CA PHE A 97 -14.86 4.16 20.20
C PHE A 97 -15.82 3.10 19.68
N LEU A 98 -16.97 3.56 19.20
CA LEU A 98 -18.01 2.76 18.58
C LEU A 98 -18.16 3.13 17.13
N THR A 99 -18.34 2.13 16.28
CA THR A 99 -18.79 2.31 14.90
C THR A 99 -20.21 1.76 14.77
N PRO A 100 -21.09 2.44 14.02
CA PRO A 100 -22.42 1.90 13.73
C PRO A 100 -22.30 0.62 12.90
N PRO A 101 -23.35 -0.21 12.80
CA PRO A 101 -23.33 -1.44 12.03
C PRO A 101 -22.88 -1.19 10.58
N TRP A 102 -21.84 -1.87 10.13
CA TRP A 102 -21.19 -1.70 8.82
C TRP A 102 -22.11 -1.95 7.61
N MET A 103 -23.27 -2.59 7.81
CA MET A 103 -24.26 -2.84 6.76
C MET A 103 -25.06 -1.59 6.34
N GLN A 104 -24.91 -0.47 7.04
CA GLN A 104 -25.64 0.77 6.74
C GLN A 104 -24.66 1.81 6.23
N THR A 105 -24.98 2.42 5.09
CA THR A 105 -24.24 3.58 4.60
C THR A 105 -24.78 4.82 5.30
N HIS A 106 -23.92 5.50 6.04
CA HIS A 106 -24.27 6.73 6.75
C HIS A 106 -23.98 7.94 5.88
N SER A 107 -24.79 8.97 6.02
CA SER A 107 -24.62 10.23 5.30
C SER A 107 -24.80 11.43 6.21
N VAL A 108 -24.10 12.51 5.89
CA VAL A 108 -24.26 13.83 6.49
C VAL A 108 -24.67 14.81 5.41
N ARG A 109 -25.67 15.63 5.71
CA ARG A 109 -26.20 16.61 4.75
C ARG A 109 -26.51 17.94 5.38
N THR A 110 -26.44 18.98 4.55
CA THR A 110 -26.93 20.35 4.80
C THR A 110 -27.81 20.79 3.62
N LYS A 111 -28.25 22.03 3.64
CA LYS A 111 -28.90 22.62 2.46
C LYS A 111 -27.96 22.80 1.27
N ALA A 112 -26.65 22.91 1.50
CA ALA A 112 -25.63 23.18 0.49
C ALA A 112 -25.04 21.91 -0.14
N GLY A 113 -25.00 20.77 0.60
CA GLY A 113 -24.41 19.54 0.11
C GLY A 113 -24.70 18.33 0.96
N GLU A 114 -24.32 17.16 0.43
CA GLU A 114 -24.39 15.86 1.09
C GLU A 114 -23.08 15.10 0.90
N VAL A 115 -22.61 14.43 1.96
CA VAL A 115 -21.47 13.51 1.92
C VAL A 115 -21.98 12.14 2.35
N GLN A 116 -21.81 11.15 1.48
CA GLN A 116 -22.18 9.76 1.71
C GLN A 116 -20.97 8.90 2.05
N ALA A 117 -21.21 7.72 2.60
CA ALA A 117 -20.17 6.76 3.02
C ALA A 117 -19.15 7.43 3.97
N ILE A 118 -19.64 8.01 5.06
CA ILE A 118 -18.82 8.67 6.08
C ILE A 118 -18.20 7.65 7.03
N ASP A 119 -16.97 7.92 7.50
CA ASP A 119 -16.34 7.22 8.64
C ASP A 119 -16.96 7.77 9.94
N PHE A 120 -18.09 7.19 10.33
CA PHE A 120 -18.90 7.66 11.43
C PHE A 120 -18.53 6.94 12.72
N ARG A 121 -18.05 7.69 13.71
CA ARG A 121 -17.59 7.11 15.00
C ARG A 121 -18.17 7.85 16.19
N GLY A 122 -18.61 7.07 17.18
CA GLY A 122 -18.87 7.57 18.53
C GLY A 122 -17.60 7.44 19.35
N VAL A 123 -17.08 8.54 19.90
CA VAL A 123 -15.79 8.58 20.58
C VAL A 123 -15.90 9.14 21.98
N GLN A 124 -14.98 8.74 22.87
CA GLN A 124 -14.84 9.29 24.21
C GLN A 124 -14.11 10.65 24.18
N PRO A 125 -14.26 11.47 25.23
CA PRO A 125 -13.61 12.79 25.34
C PRO A 125 -12.09 12.74 25.25
N ASN A 126 -11.44 11.69 25.81
CA ASN A 126 -10.00 11.48 25.77
C ASN A 126 -9.47 10.98 24.41
N PHE A 127 -10.36 10.70 23.46
CA PHE A 127 -9.99 10.16 22.14
C PHE A 127 -8.94 11.03 21.43
N GLY A 128 -9.09 12.35 21.46
CA GLY A 128 -8.13 13.28 20.84
C GLY A 128 -6.75 13.29 21.50
N GLN A 129 -6.64 12.86 22.77
CA GLN A 129 -5.38 12.78 23.51
C GLN A 129 -4.64 11.47 23.26
N VAL A 130 -5.37 10.36 23.24
CA VAL A 130 -4.85 9.02 22.98
C VAL A 130 -4.62 8.77 21.48
N TYR A 131 -5.49 9.36 20.67
CA TYR A 131 -5.46 9.28 19.22
C TYR A 131 -4.80 10.53 18.65
N ALA A 132 -3.49 10.55 18.51
CA ALA A 132 -2.71 11.71 18.08
C ALA A 132 -3.16 12.31 16.72
N ASN A 133 -3.96 11.58 15.94
CA ASN A 133 -4.52 12.00 14.65
C ASN A 133 -5.86 12.74 14.75
N ALA A 134 -6.33 13.07 15.94
CA ALA A 134 -7.59 13.77 16.13
C ALA A 134 -7.36 15.22 16.58
N SER A 135 -6.34 15.88 16.02
CA SER A 135 -6.10 17.31 16.22
C SER A 135 -7.28 18.13 15.73
N THR A 136 -7.70 19.12 16.52
CA THR A 136 -8.78 20.03 16.17
C THR A 136 -8.19 21.20 15.37
N LEU A 137 -8.70 21.44 14.17
CA LEU A 137 -8.33 22.59 13.32
C LEU A 137 -9.11 23.85 13.70
N GLU A 138 -10.43 23.69 13.92
CA GLU A 138 -11.34 24.76 14.30
C GLU A 138 -12.26 24.28 15.41
N GLY A 139 -12.67 25.20 16.28
CA GLY A 139 -13.60 24.92 17.37
C GLY A 139 -12.98 24.17 18.54
N ARG A 140 -13.72 23.23 19.10
CA ARG A 140 -13.31 22.44 20.25
C ARG A 140 -13.56 20.94 20.03
N PHE A 141 -12.84 20.11 20.79
CA PHE A 141 -13.08 18.67 20.85
C PHE A 141 -14.32 18.36 21.75
N ILE A 142 -14.82 17.12 21.62
CA ILE A 142 -15.89 16.58 22.46
C ILE A 142 -15.45 16.61 23.93
N SER A 143 -16.27 17.17 24.80
CA SER A 143 -16.01 17.27 26.24
C SER A 143 -16.72 16.15 27.02
N GLU A 144 -16.31 15.96 28.27
CA GLU A 144 -17.02 15.04 29.18
C GLU A 144 -18.49 15.41 29.39
N GLY A 145 -18.79 16.72 29.38
CA GLY A 145 -20.18 17.22 29.47
C GLY A 145 -21.02 16.80 28.28
N ASP A 146 -20.46 16.90 27.05
CA ASP A 146 -21.18 16.51 25.83
C ASP A 146 -21.51 15.01 25.86
N ASP A 147 -20.55 14.17 26.30
CA ASP A 147 -20.76 12.72 26.37
C ASP A 147 -21.72 12.33 27.50
N LEU A 148 -21.58 12.93 28.70
CA LEU A 148 -22.41 12.65 29.87
C LEU A 148 -23.88 13.00 29.61
N HIS A 149 -24.15 14.16 28.98
CA HIS A 149 -25.50 14.62 28.67
C HIS A 149 -26.03 14.06 27.34
N LYS A 150 -25.23 13.27 26.62
CA LYS A 150 -25.59 12.69 25.31
C LYS A 150 -25.99 13.78 24.32
N GLU A 151 -25.21 14.86 24.31
CA GLU A 151 -25.48 16.02 23.46
C GLU A 151 -25.36 15.63 21.98
N LYS A 152 -26.20 16.23 21.14
CA LYS A 152 -26.15 16.06 19.70
C LYS A 152 -25.15 17.04 19.09
N VAL A 153 -23.88 16.83 19.39
CA VAL A 153 -22.76 17.60 18.84
C VAL A 153 -21.93 16.73 17.92
N VAL A 154 -21.30 17.36 16.93
CA VAL A 154 -20.51 16.66 15.92
C VAL A 154 -19.23 17.42 15.60
N MET A 155 -18.15 16.66 15.36
CA MET A 155 -16.94 17.15 14.71
C MET A 155 -16.89 16.63 13.28
N LEU A 156 -16.65 17.52 12.33
CA LEU A 156 -16.52 17.18 10.91
C LEU A 156 -15.05 17.01 10.52
N GLY A 157 -14.76 16.07 9.66
CA GLY A 157 -13.43 15.95 9.06
C GLY A 157 -13.11 17.13 8.14
N GLU A 158 -11.81 17.44 8.03
CA GLU A 158 -11.27 18.53 7.19
C GLU A 158 -11.78 18.47 5.74
N ASN A 159 -12.00 17.29 5.17
CA ASN A 159 -12.51 17.14 3.80
C ASN A 159 -14.04 17.19 3.70
N VAL A 160 -14.75 17.04 4.83
CA VAL A 160 -16.22 17.06 4.88
C VAL A 160 -16.74 18.47 5.04
N ALA A 161 -16.11 19.26 5.90
CA ALA A 161 -16.54 20.60 6.22
C ALA A 161 -16.69 21.52 4.98
N PRO A 162 -15.73 21.58 4.02
CA PRO A 162 -15.86 22.43 2.82
C PRO A 162 -16.99 21.99 1.87
N VAL A 163 -17.34 20.71 1.85
CA VAL A 163 -18.44 20.20 1.00
C VAL A 163 -19.79 20.61 1.57
N LEU A 164 -19.92 20.58 2.88
CA LEU A 164 -21.17 20.93 3.57
C LEU A 164 -21.34 22.45 3.75
N PHE A 165 -20.23 23.17 3.85
CA PHE A 165 -20.17 24.61 4.08
C PHE A 165 -19.19 25.29 3.13
N PRO A 166 -19.54 25.45 1.84
CA PRO A 166 -18.63 26.05 0.83
C PRO A 166 -18.23 27.50 1.14
N GLU A 167 -19.04 28.23 1.89
CA GLU A 167 -18.77 29.62 2.29
C GLU A 167 -17.85 29.73 3.51
N GLY A 168 -17.40 28.61 4.08
CA GLY A 168 -16.63 28.55 5.32
C GLY A 168 -17.52 28.60 6.57
N HIS A 169 -16.87 28.58 7.77
CA HIS A 169 -17.57 28.66 9.08
C HIS A 169 -18.55 27.49 9.35
N ALA A 170 -17.99 26.28 9.43
CA ALA A 170 -18.76 25.10 9.79
C ALA A 170 -19.17 25.09 11.28
N VAL A 171 -18.29 25.61 12.15
CA VAL A 171 -18.51 25.58 13.61
C VAL A 171 -19.69 26.48 14.00
N GLY A 172 -20.59 25.94 14.82
CA GLY A 172 -21.82 26.60 15.25
C GLY A 172 -23.02 26.44 14.31
N GLN A 173 -22.84 25.70 13.20
CA GLN A 173 -23.93 25.40 12.25
C GLN A 173 -24.52 24.01 12.53
N ASP A 174 -25.74 23.78 12.06
CA ASP A 174 -26.41 22.50 12.17
C ASP A 174 -26.20 21.65 10.92
N VAL A 175 -25.99 20.35 11.13
CA VAL A 175 -25.94 19.32 10.09
C VAL A 175 -26.89 18.17 10.43
N MET A 176 -27.45 17.53 9.41
CA MET A 176 -28.31 16.36 9.59
C MET A 176 -27.54 15.10 9.28
N ILE A 177 -27.46 14.18 10.25
CA ILE A 177 -26.85 12.85 10.10
C ILE A 177 -27.94 11.82 10.28
N ASP A 178 -28.21 11.02 9.25
CA ASP A 178 -29.22 9.96 9.25
C ASP A 178 -30.61 10.42 9.80
N GLY A 179 -30.98 11.67 9.50
CA GLY A 179 -32.26 12.23 9.92
C GLY A 179 -32.27 12.86 11.32
N ALA A 180 -31.14 12.90 12.02
CA ALA A 180 -31.01 13.62 13.29
C ALA A 180 -30.14 14.88 13.12
N ASP A 181 -30.58 15.99 13.76
CA ASP A 181 -29.82 17.26 13.73
C ASP A 181 -28.73 17.26 14.78
N PHE A 182 -27.55 17.75 14.38
CA PHE A 182 -26.37 17.90 15.20
C PHE A 182 -25.72 19.26 15.04
N LEU A 183 -25.30 19.85 16.15
CA LEU A 183 -24.51 21.08 16.16
C LEU A 183 -23.04 20.80 15.90
N VAL A 184 -22.45 21.45 14.91
CA VAL A 184 -21.00 21.36 14.62
C VAL A 184 -20.21 22.12 15.67
N ILE A 185 -19.38 21.42 16.44
CA ILE A 185 -18.55 22.02 17.51
C ILE A 185 -17.08 22.17 17.12
N GLY A 186 -16.63 21.49 16.08
CA GLY A 186 -15.26 21.58 15.62
C GLY A 186 -15.02 20.85 14.31
N VAL A 187 -13.82 21.09 13.76
CA VAL A 187 -13.31 20.41 12.57
C VAL A 187 -12.03 19.67 12.97
N VAL A 188 -11.98 18.37 12.66
CA VAL A 188 -10.82 17.52 12.95
C VAL A 188 -9.91 17.41 11.73
N GLU A 189 -8.59 17.49 11.98
CA GLU A 189 -7.56 17.38 10.95
C GLU A 189 -7.65 16.02 10.25
N LYS A 190 -7.39 16.02 8.95
CA LYS A 190 -7.29 14.80 8.15
C LYS A 190 -6.11 13.96 8.64
N PRO A 191 -6.28 12.64 8.86
CA PRO A 191 -5.16 11.75 9.14
C PRO A 191 -4.14 11.81 8.01
N LYS A 192 -2.88 12.11 8.34
CA LYS A 192 -1.77 12.05 7.37
C LYS A 192 -1.38 10.58 7.19
N GLY A 193 -1.20 10.11 5.96
CA GLY A 193 -0.70 8.75 5.71
C GLY A 193 -1.77 7.65 5.64
N GLY A 194 -3.03 7.97 5.40
CA GLY A 194 -4.05 6.99 5.02
C GLY A 194 -3.79 6.44 3.62
N PHE A 195 -4.23 5.20 3.35
CA PHE A 195 -4.10 4.58 2.02
C PHE A 195 -4.88 5.30 0.90
N GLY A 196 -5.55 6.41 1.19
CA GLY A 196 -6.44 7.07 0.23
C GLY A 196 -7.62 6.20 -0.24
N MET A 197 -7.72 4.99 0.27
CA MET A 197 -8.76 4.01 -0.08
C MET A 197 -9.82 3.85 1.01
N GLY A 198 -9.66 4.52 2.15
CA GLY A 198 -10.59 4.42 3.28
C GLY A 198 -11.49 5.64 3.40
N ASP A 199 -12.64 5.44 4.00
CA ASP A 199 -13.58 6.50 4.35
C ASP A 199 -13.04 7.45 5.45
N GLU A 200 -11.80 7.21 5.94
CA GLU A 200 -11.13 8.04 6.94
C GLU A 200 -11.00 9.51 6.54
N ASP A 201 -10.98 9.79 5.25
CA ASP A 201 -11.04 11.15 4.71
C ASP A 201 -12.40 11.83 4.95
N ARG A 202 -13.43 11.03 5.24
CA ARG A 202 -14.82 11.47 5.50
C ARG A 202 -15.20 11.25 6.95
N ARG A 203 -14.22 11.42 7.86
CA ARG A 203 -14.42 11.18 9.30
C ARG A 203 -15.42 12.13 9.90
N ILE A 204 -16.32 11.58 10.73
CA ILE A 204 -17.29 12.30 11.53
C ILE A 204 -17.30 11.71 12.93
N LEU A 205 -17.12 12.56 13.92
CA LEU A 205 -17.04 12.15 15.32
C LEU A 205 -18.22 12.73 16.10
N ILE A 206 -18.91 11.90 16.88
CA ILE A 206 -19.93 12.32 17.86
C ILE A 206 -19.58 11.72 19.23
N PRO A 207 -20.20 12.20 20.33
CA PRO A 207 -20.00 11.57 21.65
C PRO A 207 -20.41 10.09 21.63
N LEU A 208 -19.61 9.24 22.29
CA LEU A 208 -19.84 7.80 22.35
C LEU A 208 -21.22 7.45 22.91
N SER A 209 -21.63 8.13 23.99
CA SER A 209 -22.94 7.94 24.62
C SER A 209 -24.09 8.36 23.71
N THR A 210 -23.88 9.35 22.84
CA THR A 210 -24.85 9.77 21.82
C THR A 210 -24.96 8.73 20.72
N MET A 211 -23.81 8.18 20.24
CA MET A 211 -23.79 7.07 19.29
C MET A 211 -24.56 5.88 19.81
N LYS A 212 -24.31 5.46 21.06
CA LYS A 212 -24.99 4.32 21.69
C LYS A 212 -26.50 4.55 21.85
N LYS A 213 -26.94 5.80 22.04
CA LYS A 213 -28.35 6.17 22.12
C LYS A 213 -29.05 6.09 20.76
N LEU A 214 -28.36 6.52 19.69
CA LEU A 214 -28.92 6.52 18.33
C LEU A 214 -28.88 5.14 17.67
N TYR A 215 -27.84 4.37 17.97
CA TYR A 215 -27.62 3.03 17.44
C TYR A 215 -27.47 2.01 18.58
N PRO A 216 -28.57 1.58 19.23
CA PRO A 216 -28.50 0.63 20.34
C PRO A 216 -27.89 -0.72 19.98
N SER A 217 -27.95 -1.07 18.70
CA SER A 217 -27.33 -2.30 18.13
C SER A 217 -25.83 -2.15 17.88
N ALA A 218 -25.26 -0.95 17.99
CA ALA A 218 -23.82 -0.72 17.93
C ALA A 218 -23.20 -1.10 19.27
N ASP A 219 -22.85 -2.35 19.43
CA ASP A 219 -22.26 -2.93 20.64
C ASP A 219 -20.77 -3.32 20.44
N GLU A 220 -20.23 -3.12 19.25
CA GLU A 220 -18.87 -3.44 18.91
C GLU A 220 -17.92 -2.30 19.28
N VAL A 221 -17.40 -2.38 20.50
CA VAL A 221 -16.40 -1.45 21.02
C VAL A 221 -15.02 -1.83 20.49
N SER A 222 -14.33 -0.86 19.93
CA SER A 222 -12.89 -0.92 19.65
C SER A 222 -12.17 0.03 20.61
N MET A 223 -10.94 -0.30 20.99
CA MET A 223 -10.18 0.49 21.96
C MET A 223 -8.81 0.81 21.39
N ARG A 224 -8.28 1.93 21.84
CA ARG A 224 -6.87 2.27 21.67
C ARG A 224 -6.26 2.49 23.05
N MET A 225 -5.18 1.80 23.30
CA MET A 225 -4.42 1.85 24.53
C MET A 225 -3.12 2.61 24.28
N GLN A 226 -2.79 3.56 25.16
CA GLN A 226 -1.51 4.23 25.22
C GLN A 226 -0.74 3.72 26.43
N ALA A 227 0.47 3.25 26.21
CA ALA A 227 1.39 2.85 27.27
C ALA A 227 2.25 4.05 27.72
N TYR A 228 2.89 3.94 28.88
CA TYR A 228 4.01 4.81 29.22
C TYR A 228 5.19 4.53 28.28
N ALA A 229 6.00 5.54 28.00
CA ALA A 229 7.11 5.45 27.05
C ALA A 229 8.04 4.25 27.35
N GLY A 230 8.24 3.40 26.35
CA GLY A 230 9.08 2.20 26.43
C GLY A 230 8.45 1.01 27.18
N LEU A 231 7.19 1.11 27.64
CA LEU A 231 6.50 0.02 28.34
C LEU A 231 5.39 -0.63 27.51
N LEU A 232 5.40 -0.45 26.18
CA LEU A 232 4.33 -0.96 25.31
C LEU A 232 4.15 -2.47 25.42
N ASP A 233 5.23 -3.23 25.33
CA ASP A 233 5.15 -4.70 25.40
C ASP A 233 4.58 -5.16 26.74
N GLN A 234 5.04 -4.55 27.83
CA GLN A 234 4.51 -4.83 29.17
C GLN A 234 3.02 -4.45 29.29
N ALA A 235 2.62 -3.33 28.73
CA ALA A 235 1.22 -2.90 28.69
C ALA A 235 0.34 -3.87 27.90
N VAL A 236 0.84 -4.36 26.76
CA VAL A 236 0.16 -5.36 25.94
C VAL A 236 -0.03 -6.67 26.69
N ASP A 237 1.02 -7.15 27.37
CA ASP A 237 0.95 -8.40 28.15
C ASP A 237 -0.02 -8.28 29.33
N GLN A 238 0.02 -7.17 30.07
CA GLN A 238 -0.90 -6.89 31.17
C GLN A 238 -2.36 -6.79 30.68
N ALA A 239 -2.59 -6.06 29.60
CA ALA A 239 -3.92 -5.93 29.01
C ALA A 239 -4.46 -7.27 28.50
N ARG A 240 -3.60 -8.11 27.91
CA ARG A 240 -3.95 -9.45 27.46
C ARG A 240 -4.38 -10.32 28.66
N GLU A 241 -3.58 -10.37 29.73
CA GLU A 241 -3.91 -11.14 30.95
C GLU A 241 -5.26 -10.72 31.52
N VAL A 242 -5.52 -9.42 31.63
CA VAL A 242 -6.79 -8.88 32.12
C VAL A 242 -7.95 -9.32 31.22
N LEU A 243 -7.81 -9.19 29.92
CA LEU A 243 -8.87 -9.57 28.96
C LEU A 243 -9.09 -11.07 28.90
N GLU A 244 -8.05 -11.91 28.90
CA GLU A 244 -8.17 -13.38 28.94
C GLU A 244 -8.98 -13.82 30.14
N ARG A 245 -8.65 -13.29 31.35
CA ARG A 245 -9.35 -13.60 32.58
C ARG A 245 -10.82 -13.17 32.53
N ARG A 246 -11.11 -11.96 32.07
CA ARG A 246 -12.48 -11.43 32.00
C ARG A 246 -13.33 -12.15 30.95
N ARG A 247 -12.72 -12.55 29.85
CA ARG A 247 -13.42 -13.18 28.73
C ARG A 247 -13.43 -14.71 28.79
N GLY A 248 -12.87 -15.27 29.88
CA GLY A 248 -12.87 -16.72 30.12
C GLY A 248 -12.04 -17.51 29.10
N VAL A 249 -10.94 -16.94 28.61
CA VAL A 249 -10.02 -17.65 27.73
C VAL A 249 -9.28 -18.72 28.55
N PRO A 250 -9.32 -20.00 28.14
CA PRO A 250 -8.59 -21.06 28.87
C PRO A 250 -7.09 -20.82 28.77
N PHE A 251 -6.35 -21.25 29.82
CA PHE A 251 -4.89 -21.17 29.83
C PHE A 251 -4.28 -21.88 28.58
N GLY A 252 -3.50 -21.16 27.80
CA GLY A 252 -2.94 -21.65 26.55
C GLY A 252 -3.93 -21.75 25.38
N GLY A 253 -5.16 -21.25 25.56
CA GLY A 253 -6.15 -21.13 24.49
C GLY A 253 -5.86 -19.98 23.53
N LYS A 254 -6.59 -19.95 22.40
CA LYS A 254 -6.53 -18.80 21.48
C LYS A 254 -7.34 -17.64 22.05
N ASP A 255 -6.79 -16.43 21.95
CA ASP A 255 -7.49 -15.21 22.30
C ASP A 255 -8.79 -15.05 21.51
N ASN A 256 -9.86 -14.65 22.21
CA ASN A 256 -11.13 -14.30 21.57
C ASN A 256 -11.27 -12.78 21.35
N PHE A 257 -10.14 -12.09 21.25
CA PHE A 257 -9.93 -10.68 20.94
C PHE A 257 -8.59 -10.54 20.22
N SER A 258 -8.27 -9.35 19.78
CA SER A 258 -6.97 -9.03 19.15
C SER A 258 -6.38 -7.80 19.83
N ILE A 259 -5.10 -7.88 20.20
CA ILE A 259 -4.28 -6.72 20.55
C ILE A 259 -3.18 -6.65 19.50
N SER A 260 -3.07 -5.52 18.82
CA SER A 260 -2.03 -5.30 17.82
C SER A 260 -1.33 -3.97 18.03
N THR A 261 -0.02 -3.97 17.94
CA THR A 261 0.79 -2.76 17.95
C THR A 261 0.97 -2.24 16.51
N ALA A 262 1.35 -0.96 16.37
CA ALA A 262 1.69 -0.40 15.07
C ALA A 262 2.82 -1.19 14.38
N GLU A 263 3.82 -1.63 15.14
CA GLU A 263 4.93 -2.44 14.63
C GLU A 263 4.47 -3.81 14.11
N GLN A 264 3.58 -4.48 14.82
CA GLN A 264 2.99 -5.75 14.36
C GLN A 264 2.19 -5.58 13.09
N GLN A 265 1.40 -4.50 12.96
CA GLN A 265 0.67 -4.19 11.73
C GLN A 265 1.61 -4.01 10.53
N VAL A 266 2.71 -3.30 10.73
CA VAL A 266 3.76 -3.14 9.71
C VAL A 266 4.38 -4.48 9.33
N SER A 267 4.70 -5.31 10.30
CA SER A 267 5.30 -6.64 10.07
C SER A 267 4.37 -7.54 9.25
N GLU A 268 3.08 -7.60 9.61
CA GLU A 268 2.08 -8.36 8.85
C GLU A 268 1.95 -7.83 7.42
N PHE A 269 1.94 -6.52 7.27
CA PHE A 269 1.89 -5.89 5.97
C PHE A 269 3.14 -6.22 5.13
N HIS A 270 4.34 -6.15 5.71
CA HIS A 270 5.56 -6.52 5.00
C HIS A 270 5.54 -7.98 4.52
N LYS A 271 4.96 -8.92 5.30
CA LYS A 271 4.77 -10.31 4.86
C LYS A 271 3.89 -10.40 3.61
N ILE A 272 2.79 -9.66 3.58
CA ILE A 272 1.89 -9.63 2.41
C ILE A 272 2.62 -9.03 1.20
N MET A 273 3.32 -7.91 1.41
CA MET A 273 4.10 -7.26 0.33
C MET A 273 5.21 -8.17 -0.20
N LEU A 274 5.84 -8.96 0.66
CA LEU A 274 6.82 -9.96 0.22
C LEU A 274 6.19 -11.02 -0.70
N MET A 275 4.98 -11.51 -0.37
CA MET A 275 4.26 -12.45 -1.24
C MET A 275 3.91 -11.83 -2.60
N VAL A 276 3.41 -10.59 -2.59
CA VAL A 276 3.14 -9.83 -3.83
C VAL A 276 4.42 -9.64 -4.63
N TYR A 277 5.53 -9.27 -3.99
CA TYR A 277 6.82 -9.09 -4.64
C TYR A 277 7.32 -10.40 -5.29
N LEU A 278 7.24 -11.52 -4.59
CA LEU A 278 7.60 -12.84 -5.14
C LEU A 278 6.74 -13.23 -6.33
N ALA A 279 5.42 -13.03 -6.26
CA ALA A 279 4.53 -13.28 -7.38
C ALA A 279 4.88 -12.41 -8.61
N MET A 280 5.22 -11.14 -8.39
CA MET A 280 5.62 -10.21 -9.46
C MET A 280 6.98 -10.54 -10.05
N ILE A 281 7.94 -11.07 -9.25
CA ILE A 281 9.20 -11.59 -9.79
C ILE A 281 8.95 -12.75 -10.77
N VAL A 282 8.07 -13.68 -10.41
CA VAL A 282 7.71 -14.80 -11.29
C VAL A 282 7.07 -14.29 -12.59
N LEU A 283 6.12 -13.37 -12.49
CA LEU A 283 5.46 -12.77 -13.66
C LEU A 283 6.47 -12.02 -14.55
N SER A 284 7.36 -11.24 -13.93
CA SER A 284 8.43 -10.52 -14.62
C SER A 284 9.42 -11.49 -15.33
N ALA A 285 9.78 -12.61 -14.67
CA ALA A 285 10.64 -13.61 -15.28
C ALA A 285 10.04 -14.18 -16.56
N VAL A 286 8.73 -14.42 -16.60
CA VAL A 286 8.03 -14.85 -17.84
C VAL A 286 8.15 -13.79 -18.92
N GLY A 287 7.91 -12.52 -18.60
CA GLY A 287 8.07 -11.40 -19.54
C GLY A 287 9.51 -11.30 -20.09
N LEU A 288 10.50 -11.43 -19.20
CA LEU A 288 11.92 -11.43 -19.58
C LEU A 288 12.32 -12.63 -20.44
N LEU A 289 11.78 -13.83 -20.18
CA LEU A 289 11.98 -15.00 -21.02
C LEU A 289 11.43 -14.78 -22.42
N ILE A 290 10.20 -14.28 -22.53
CA ILE A 290 9.58 -13.97 -23.84
C ILE A 290 10.42 -12.93 -24.60
N GLY A 291 10.80 -11.84 -23.91
CA GLY A 291 11.67 -10.81 -24.47
C GLY A 291 13.04 -11.37 -24.88
N GLY A 292 13.65 -12.21 -24.03
CA GLY A 292 14.95 -12.84 -24.29
C GLY A 292 14.93 -13.79 -25.51
N VAL A 293 13.91 -14.62 -25.63
CA VAL A 293 13.71 -15.46 -26.84
C VAL A 293 13.53 -14.59 -28.07
N GLY A 294 12.82 -13.46 -27.93
CA GLY A 294 12.70 -12.48 -29.01
C GLY A 294 14.05 -11.89 -29.44
N VAL A 295 14.91 -11.51 -28.46
CA VAL A 295 16.31 -11.05 -28.72
C VAL A 295 17.11 -12.12 -29.47
N MET A 296 17.06 -13.36 -28.95
CA MET A 296 17.75 -14.48 -29.60
C MET A 296 17.32 -14.66 -31.07
N ASN A 297 16.01 -14.59 -31.33
CA ASN A 297 15.49 -14.74 -32.70
C ASN A 297 15.93 -13.58 -33.63
N ILE A 298 15.94 -12.34 -33.12
CA ILE A 298 16.43 -11.19 -33.91
C ILE A 298 17.91 -11.35 -34.22
N MET A 299 18.69 -11.75 -33.22
CA MET A 299 20.13 -11.93 -33.38
C MET A 299 20.46 -13.06 -34.39
N LEU A 300 19.68 -14.17 -34.38
CA LEU A 300 19.84 -15.24 -35.37
C LEU A 300 19.59 -14.77 -36.80
N VAL A 301 18.51 -14.00 -36.99
CA VAL A 301 18.22 -13.41 -38.30
C VAL A 301 19.31 -12.42 -38.72
N SER A 302 19.77 -11.58 -37.78
CA SER A 302 20.87 -10.64 -38.04
C SER A 302 22.19 -11.36 -38.45
N VAL A 303 22.48 -12.50 -37.84
CA VAL A 303 23.65 -13.34 -38.18
C VAL A 303 23.49 -13.89 -39.61
N THR A 304 22.31 -14.40 -39.99
CA THR A 304 22.08 -14.95 -41.33
C THR A 304 22.15 -13.86 -42.39
N GLU A 305 21.53 -12.69 -42.15
CA GLU A 305 21.59 -11.55 -43.12
C GLU A 305 23.01 -10.99 -43.30
N ARG A 306 23.86 -11.09 -42.27
CA ARG A 306 25.26 -10.60 -42.28
C ARG A 306 26.29 -11.69 -42.48
N THR A 307 25.91 -12.90 -42.91
CA THR A 307 26.81 -14.06 -43.06
C THR A 307 28.01 -13.71 -43.92
N ARG A 308 27.84 -13.07 -45.06
CA ARG A 308 28.91 -12.66 -45.99
C ARG A 308 29.86 -11.62 -45.37
N GLU A 309 29.32 -10.65 -44.63
CA GLU A 309 30.12 -9.63 -43.92
C GLU A 309 31.00 -10.26 -42.85
N ILE A 310 30.44 -11.22 -42.07
CA ILE A 310 31.18 -11.99 -41.09
C ILE A 310 32.30 -12.83 -41.74
N GLY A 311 31.99 -13.46 -42.87
CA GLY A 311 32.95 -14.20 -43.67
C GLY A 311 34.12 -13.34 -44.15
N VAL A 312 33.86 -12.14 -44.66
CA VAL A 312 34.92 -11.19 -45.05
C VAL A 312 35.80 -10.80 -43.87
N ARG A 313 35.21 -10.43 -42.72
CA ARG A 313 35.97 -10.08 -41.50
C ARG A 313 36.91 -11.22 -41.07
N LYS A 314 36.40 -12.44 -41.07
CA LYS A 314 37.21 -13.62 -40.72
C LYS A 314 38.31 -13.90 -41.77
N ALA A 315 38.05 -13.73 -43.05
CA ALA A 315 39.04 -13.90 -44.13
C ALA A 315 40.20 -12.92 -44.02
N ILE A 316 39.96 -11.71 -43.51
CA ILE A 316 41.00 -10.70 -43.25
C ILE A 316 41.65 -10.81 -41.86
N GLY A 317 41.30 -11.87 -41.06
CA GLY A 317 42.00 -12.21 -39.83
C GLY A 317 41.32 -11.83 -38.51
N ALA A 318 40.02 -11.45 -38.51
CA ALA A 318 39.30 -11.25 -37.27
C ALA A 318 39.19 -12.52 -36.43
N LYS A 319 39.47 -12.42 -35.13
CA LYS A 319 39.36 -13.56 -34.21
C LYS A 319 37.89 -13.86 -33.93
N SER A 320 37.57 -15.11 -33.65
CA SER A 320 36.21 -15.53 -33.26
C SER A 320 35.68 -14.79 -32.02
N SER A 321 36.58 -14.40 -31.09
CA SER A 321 36.27 -13.60 -29.92
C SER A 321 35.71 -12.21 -30.29
N ASP A 322 36.31 -11.60 -31.33
CA ASP A 322 35.92 -10.23 -31.72
C ASP A 322 34.51 -10.21 -32.30
N ILE A 323 34.20 -11.22 -33.14
CA ILE A 323 32.84 -11.44 -33.67
C ILE A 323 31.85 -11.71 -32.52
N THR A 324 32.21 -12.60 -31.58
CA THR A 324 31.34 -12.90 -30.43
C THR A 324 31.02 -11.63 -29.61
N TRP A 325 32.06 -10.86 -29.25
CA TRP A 325 31.88 -9.64 -28.49
C TRP A 325 31.04 -8.58 -29.22
N GLN A 326 31.23 -8.45 -30.51
CA GLN A 326 30.43 -7.52 -31.32
C GLN A 326 28.94 -7.82 -31.23
N PHE A 327 28.54 -9.09 -31.45
CA PHE A 327 27.13 -9.50 -31.39
C PHE A 327 26.59 -9.47 -29.97
N LEU A 328 27.38 -9.78 -28.95
CA LEU A 328 26.98 -9.63 -27.55
C LEU A 328 26.70 -8.18 -27.19
N LEU A 329 27.58 -7.25 -27.57
CA LEU A 329 27.38 -5.84 -27.35
C LEU A 329 26.12 -5.32 -28.05
N GLU A 330 25.84 -5.81 -29.27
CA GLU A 330 24.62 -5.45 -30.00
C GLU A 330 23.36 -5.95 -29.26
N ALA A 331 23.37 -7.18 -28.73
CA ALA A 331 22.27 -7.71 -27.93
C ALA A 331 22.09 -6.92 -26.62
N MET A 332 23.20 -6.66 -25.90
CA MET A 332 23.17 -5.90 -24.63
C MET A 332 22.71 -4.46 -24.81
N THR A 333 23.11 -3.80 -25.90
CA THR A 333 22.65 -2.42 -26.19
C THR A 333 21.15 -2.39 -26.53
N LEU A 334 20.65 -3.38 -27.28
CA LEU A 334 19.23 -3.49 -27.61
C LEU A 334 18.38 -3.67 -26.35
N THR A 335 18.75 -4.62 -25.49
CA THR A 335 18.02 -4.88 -24.24
C THR A 335 18.21 -3.75 -23.22
N GLY A 336 19.44 -3.19 -23.13
CA GLY A 336 19.72 -2.04 -22.28
C GLY A 336 18.89 -0.81 -22.64
N ALA A 337 18.74 -0.52 -23.96
CA ALA A 337 17.82 0.52 -24.43
C ALA A 337 16.37 0.23 -24.03
N GLY A 338 15.94 -1.06 -24.08
CA GLY A 338 14.65 -1.50 -23.55
C GLY A 338 14.50 -1.21 -22.04
N GLY A 339 15.56 -1.50 -21.26
CA GLY A 339 15.57 -1.21 -19.82
C GLY A 339 15.47 0.29 -19.48
N VAL A 340 16.19 1.12 -20.24
CA VAL A 340 16.09 2.58 -20.10
C VAL A 340 14.71 3.10 -20.50
N LEU A 341 14.13 2.55 -21.57
CA LEU A 341 12.76 2.89 -21.98
C LEU A 341 11.74 2.48 -20.91
N ALA A 342 11.91 1.30 -20.30
CA ALA A 342 11.10 0.84 -19.18
C ALA A 342 11.19 1.82 -18.00
N LEU A 343 12.38 2.28 -17.65
CA LEU A 343 12.59 3.27 -16.59
C LEU A 343 11.86 4.57 -16.86
N ILE A 344 11.92 5.08 -18.09
CA ILE A 344 11.21 6.31 -18.49
C ILE A 344 9.70 6.11 -18.37
N LEU A 345 9.16 5.02 -18.90
CA LEU A 345 7.73 4.72 -18.88
C LEU A 345 7.21 4.52 -17.45
N VAL A 346 7.95 3.79 -16.61
CA VAL A 346 7.57 3.57 -15.21
C VAL A 346 7.61 4.89 -14.43
N ASN A 347 8.63 5.75 -14.62
CA ASN A 347 8.64 7.06 -13.98
C ASN A 347 7.48 7.94 -14.43
N ALA A 348 7.12 7.93 -15.72
CA ALA A 348 5.97 8.66 -16.23
C ALA A 348 4.66 8.15 -15.59
N LEU A 349 4.50 6.81 -15.47
CA LEU A 349 3.33 6.20 -14.83
C LEU A 349 3.27 6.53 -13.32
N VAL A 350 4.40 6.45 -12.62
CA VAL A 350 4.50 6.81 -11.19
C VAL A 350 4.16 8.29 -10.97
N LEU A 351 4.62 9.18 -11.85
CA LEU A 351 4.24 10.59 -11.80
C LEU A 351 2.74 10.78 -12.04
N LEU A 352 2.16 10.09 -13.01
CA LEU A 352 0.73 10.12 -13.26
C LEU A 352 -0.05 9.68 -12.02
N VAL A 353 0.30 8.55 -11.40
CA VAL A 353 -0.30 8.03 -10.17
C VAL A 353 -0.18 9.05 -9.03
N LYS A 354 0.98 9.69 -8.89
CA LYS A 354 1.21 10.73 -7.88
C LYS A 354 0.28 11.93 -8.06
N PHE A 355 0.06 12.39 -9.29
CA PHE A 355 -0.80 13.55 -9.57
C PHE A 355 -2.29 13.22 -9.49
N THR A 356 -2.72 12.01 -9.92
CA THR A 356 -4.15 11.65 -9.95
C THR A 356 -4.63 11.09 -8.62
N LEU A 357 -3.84 10.23 -7.98
CA LEU A 357 -4.21 9.54 -6.74
C LEU A 357 -3.55 10.15 -5.49
N HIS A 358 -2.73 11.20 -5.64
CA HIS A 358 -1.95 11.82 -4.56
C HIS A 358 -1.11 10.82 -3.76
N TRP A 359 -0.74 9.69 -4.40
CA TRP A 359 0.03 8.62 -3.77
C TRP A 359 1.53 8.94 -3.77
N PRO A 360 2.22 8.91 -2.62
CA PRO A 360 3.64 9.30 -2.51
C PRO A 360 4.57 8.19 -3.03
N SER A 361 4.40 7.79 -4.29
CA SER A 361 5.25 6.79 -4.91
C SER A 361 6.42 7.42 -5.65
N ARG A 362 7.56 6.73 -5.63
CA ARG A 362 8.75 7.07 -6.42
C ARG A 362 9.54 5.80 -6.74
N VAL A 363 10.16 5.76 -7.90
CA VAL A 363 11.06 4.66 -8.25
C VAL A 363 12.34 4.80 -7.42
N PRO A 364 12.66 3.87 -6.53
CA PRO A 364 13.90 3.93 -5.76
C PRO A 364 15.11 3.67 -6.67
N LEU A 365 16.23 4.33 -6.37
CA LEU A 365 17.43 4.26 -7.20
C LEU A 365 17.92 2.82 -7.39
N TRP A 366 17.86 1.99 -6.34
CA TRP A 366 18.25 0.59 -6.42
C TRP A 366 17.42 -0.20 -7.44
N ALA A 367 16.11 0.04 -7.53
CA ALA A 367 15.23 -0.64 -8.49
C ALA A 367 15.50 -0.16 -9.92
N ALA A 368 15.79 1.12 -10.12
CA ALA A 368 16.20 1.66 -11.42
C ALA A 368 17.50 1.00 -11.91
N VAL A 369 18.53 0.95 -11.06
CA VAL A 369 19.82 0.30 -11.38
C VAL A 369 19.64 -1.19 -11.63
N THR A 370 18.95 -1.89 -10.73
CA THR A 370 18.69 -3.33 -10.86
C THR A 370 17.95 -3.65 -12.15
N GLY A 371 16.92 -2.87 -12.51
CA GLY A 371 16.16 -3.08 -13.73
C GLY A 371 17.01 -2.93 -14.99
N VAL A 372 17.88 -1.91 -15.06
CA VAL A 372 18.82 -1.76 -16.19
C VAL A 372 19.84 -2.90 -16.23
N VAL A 373 20.40 -3.27 -15.07
CA VAL A 373 21.35 -4.42 -14.99
C VAL A 373 20.70 -5.72 -15.44
N VAL A 374 19.48 -5.99 -14.99
CA VAL A 374 18.72 -7.18 -15.40
C VAL A 374 18.46 -7.16 -16.91
N SER A 375 18.08 -6.03 -17.50
CA SER A 375 17.85 -5.94 -18.93
C SER A 375 19.11 -6.23 -19.75
N VAL A 376 20.26 -5.70 -19.34
CA VAL A 376 21.57 -5.98 -19.97
C VAL A 376 21.95 -7.46 -19.82
N THR A 377 21.71 -8.04 -18.64
CA THR A 377 21.97 -9.46 -18.37
C THR A 377 21.13 -10.38 -19.25
N VAL A 378 19.87 -10.04 -19.51
CA VAL A 378 19.00 -10.76 -20.45
C VAL A 378 19.60 -10.71 -21.87
N GLY A 379 20.07 -9.55 -22.31
CA GLY A 379 20.77 -9.42 -23.60
C GLY A 379 22.01 -10.26 -23.68
N LEU A 380 22.80 -10.32 -22.59
CA LEU A 380 23.98 -11.18 -22.50
C LEU A 380 23.59 -12.66 -22.60
N VAL A 381 22.69 -13.14 -21.76
CA VAL A 381 22.31 -14.57 -21.69
C VAL A 381 21.74 -15.07 -23.00
N PHE A 382 20.76 -14.36 -23.58
CA PHE A 382 20.09 -14.76 -24.81
C PHE A 382 20.88 -14.39 -26.07
N GLY A 383 21.86 -13.48 -25.99
CA GLY A 383 22.78 -13.13 -27.05
C GLY A 383 23.96 -14.09 -27.23
N VAL A 384 24.36 -14.83 -26.17
CA VAL A 384 25.54 -15.74 -26.22
C VAL A 384 25.43 -16.78 -27.33
N TRP A 385 24.30 -17.47 -27.43
CA TRP A 385 24.14 -18.56 -28.39
C TRP A 385 24.19 -18.07 -29.86
N PRO A 386 23.45 -17.03 -30.29
CA PRO A 386 23.58 -16.43 -31.61
C PRO A 386 25.01 -15.93 -31.92
N ALA A 387 25.64 -15.26 -30.96
CA ALA A 387 27.00 -14.73 -31.09
C ALA A 387 28.05 -15.87 -31.31
N MET A 388 27.94 -16.95 -30.56
CA MET A 388 28.77 -18.13 -30.77
C MET A 388 28.52 -18.78 -32.14
N LYS A 389 27.28 -18.83 -32.60
CA LYS A 389 26.92 -19.34 -33.94
C LYS A 389 27.58 -18.50 -35.02
N ALA A 390 27.51 -17.17 -34.90
CA ALA A 390 28.17 -16.24 -35.82
C ALA A 390 29.70 -16.44 -35.86
N SER A 391 30.32 -16.60 -34.69
CA SER A 391 31.79 -16.76 -34.56
C SER A 391 32.30 -18.09 -35.09
N LYS A 392 31.47 -19.12 -35.25
CA LYS A 392 31.84 -20.44 -35.78
C LYS A 392 31.64 -20.60 -37.30
N LEU A 393 31.10 -19.58 -38.01
CA LEU A 393 30.93 -19.65 -39.46
C LEU A 393 32.27 -19.85 -40.17
N ASP A 394 32.29 -20.75 -41.14
CA ASP A 394 33.43 -20.94 -42.02
C ASP A 394 33.55 -19.78 -43.03
N PRO A 395 34.71 -19.09 -43.12
CA PRO A 395 34.88 -17.99 -44.06
C PRO A 395 34.60 -18.37 -45.51
N VAL A 396 34.96 -19.61 -45.93
CA VAL A 396 34.78 -20.07 -47.33
C VAL A 396 33.31 -20.31 -47.61
N GLU A 397 32.59 -20.95 -46.72
CA GLU A 397 31.16 -21.17 -46.85
C GLU A 397 30.38 -19.84 -46.76
N ALA A 398 30.77 -18.94 -45.88
CA ALA A 398 30.14 -17.66 -45.68
C ALA A 398 30.24 -16.72 -46.90
N LEU A 399 31.34 -16.81 -47.68
CA LEU A 399 31.57 -16.07 -48.91
C LEU A 399 30.80 -16.64 -50.13
N ARG A 400 30.38 -17.91 -50.06
CA ARG A 400 29.59 -18.59 -51.10
C ARG A 400 28.07 -18.41 -50.91
N TYR A 401 27.69 -17.84 -49.77
CA TYR A 401 26.26 -17.59 -49.43
C TYR A 401 25.76 -16.43 -50.28
N GLU A 402 24.76 -16.66 -51.18
CA GLU A 402 24.05 -15.67 -51.95
C GLU A 402 22.93 -14.99 -51.15
#